data_197bbf9d0ea0ca5668a2c24d93ac0d59
#
_entry.id   197bbf9d0ea0ca5668a2c24d93ac0d59
#
_cell.length_a   1.000
_cell.length_b   1.000
_cell.length_c   1.000
_cell.angle_alpha   90.00
_cell.angle_beta   90.00
_cell.angle_gamma   90.00
#
_symmetry.space_group_name_H-M   'P 1'
#
loop_
_entity.id
_entity.type
_entity.pdbx_description
1 polymer ?
#
loop_
_entity_poly.entity_id
_entity_poly.type
_entity_poly.pdbx_seq_one_letter_code
_entity_poly.pdbx_strand_id
1 'polypeptide(L)'
;SDPHKMIDAGLRALLTTLKDNPRMARIIYIDAMLVQELHNQATIHETMTRFDRMIQAFVMLMMPQINRSEREISLVATGLNGYVTQIAIRWVVSGFKQSFEEVLTSSRIVFISLLETFSDPNTRAKLDV
;
A
#
# COMPACT_ATOMS: atom_id res chain seq x y z
N SER A 1 -8.02 -7.23 17.75
CA SER A 1 -7.20 -6.03 17.53
C SER A 1 -7.95 -5.05 16.63
N ASP A 2 -7.70 -3.78 16.85
CA ASP A 2 -8.37 -2.70 16.12
C ASP A 2 -7.73 -2.52 14.74
N PRO A 3 -8.50 -2.69 13.64
CA PRO A 3 -7.96 -2.50 12.28
C PRO A 3 -7.38 -1.12 12.03
N HIS A 4 -7.96 -0.07 12.60
CA HIS A 4 -7.45 1.30 12.45
C HIS A 4 -6.06 1.45 13.04
N LYS A 5 -5.82 0.85 14.21
CA LYS A 5 -4.50 0.86 14.85
C LYS A 5 -3.48 0.06 14.06
N MET A 6 -3.89 -1.04 13.47
CA MET A 6 -3.02 -1.87 12.62
C MET A 6 -2.58 -1.11 11.36
N ILE A 7 -3.53 -0.43 10.71
CA ILE A 7 -3.24 0.41 9.54
C ILE A 7 -2.26 1.52 9.92
N ASP A 8 -2.53 2.23 11.00
CA ASP A 8 -1.69 3.34 11.46
C ASP A 8 -0.27 2.86 11.76
N ALA A 9 -0.15 1.78 12.53
CA ALA A 9 1.15 1.23 12.91
C ALA A 9 1.96 0.78 11.68
N GLY A 10 1.32 0.10 10.73
CA GLY A 10 1.98 -0.38 9.52
C GLY A 10 2.46 0.77 8.62
N LEU A 11 1.62 1.77 8.41
CA LEU A 11 1.98 2.94 7.61
C LEU A 11 3.06 3.78 8.28
N ARG A 12 2.98 4.00 9.60
CA ARG A 12 4.03 4.71 10.34
C ARG A 12 5.36 4.00 10.25
N ALA A 13 5.38 2.69 10.39
CA ALA A 13 6.60 1.90 10.27
C ALA A 13 7.25 2.06 8.90
N LEU A 14 6.44 1.93 7.83
CA LEU A 14 6.94 2.09 6.46
C LEU A 14 7.51 3.49 6.22
N LEU A 15 6.74 4.53 6.53
CA LEU A 15 7.13 5.91 6.26
C LEU A 15 8.32 6.34 7.12
N THR A 16 8.38 5.90 8.36
CA THR A 16 9.52 6.16 9.26
C THR A 16 10.79 5.53 8.71
N THR A 17 10.70 4.28 8.23
CA THR A 17 11.84 3.59 7.64
C THR A 17 12.38 4.35 6.42
N LEU A 18 11.50 4.85 5.56
CA LEU A 18 11.91 5.63 4.39
C LEU A 18 12.59 6.94 4.78
N LYS A 19 12.00 7.66 5.73
CA LYS A 19 12.52 8.97 6.15
C LYS A 19 13.85 8.85 6.90
N ASP A 20 13.99 7.82 7.73
CA ASP A 20 15.22 7.60 8.50
C ASP A 20 16.37 7.05 7.66
N ASN A 21 16.04 6.51 6.48
CA ASN A 21 17.02 5.95 5.55
C ASN A 21 16.82 6.52 4.14
N PRO A 22 16.95 7.83 3.94
CA PRO A 22 16.61 8.47 2.66
C PRO A 22 17.43 7.95 1.49
N ARG A 23 18.68 7.60 1.71
CA ARG A 23 19.53 7.02 0.67
C ARG A 23 19.04 5.64 0.22
N MET A 24 18.67 4.80 1.18
CA MET A 24 18.11 3.48 0.90
C MET A 24 16.76 3.60 0.20
N ALA A 25 15.91 4.53 0.65
CA ALA A 25 14.62 4.78 0.02
C ALA A 25 14.76 5.15 -1.44
N ARG A 26 15.73 6.02 -1.75
CA ARG A 26 16.03 6.41 -3.12
C ARG A 26 16.49 5.23 -3.97
N ILE A 27 17.36 4.40 -3.42
CA ILE A 27 17.84 3.20 -4.12
C ILE A 27 16.66 2.24 -4.41
N ILE A 28 15.81 2.00 -3.41
CA ILE A 28 14.69 1.06 -3.55
C ILE A 28 13.64 1.55 -4.56
N TYR A 29 13.23 2.81 -4.46
CA TYR A 29 12.08 3.31 -5.23
C TYR A 29 12.45 3.97 -6.56
N ILE A 30 13.68 4.42 -6.73
CA ILE A 30 14.07 5.17 -7.92
C ILE A 30 15.15 4.44 -8.70
N ASP A 31 16.30 4.22 -8.08
CA ASP A 31 17.46 3.65 -8.78
C ASP A 31 17.24 2.19 -9.16
N ALA A 32 16.62 1.42 -8.27
CA ALA A 32 16.31 0.01 -8.54
C ALA A 32 15.32 -0.14 -9.69
N MET A 33 14.31 0.73 -9.78
CA MET A 33 13.36 0.71 -10.90
C MET A 33 14.03 0.98 -12.23
N LEU A 34 14.94 1.95 -12.29
CA LEU A 34 15.68 2.25 -13.52
C LEU A 34 16.58 1.10 -13.95
N VAL A 35 17.29 0.50 -13.00
CA VAL A 35 18.18 -0.64 -13.27
C VAL A 35 17.37 -1.87 -13.69
N GLN A 36 16.22 -2.10 -13.04
CA GLN A 36 15.38 -3.27 -13.32
C GLN A 36 14.70 -3.20 -14.68
N GLU A 37 14.32 -2.02 -15.15
CA GLU A 37 13.80 -1.86 -16.53
C GLU A 37 14.82 -2.31 -17.56
N LEU A 38 16.11 -2.18 -17.23
CA LEU A 38 17.21 -2.55 -18.14
C LEU A 38 17.63 -4.01 -18.00
N HIS A 39 17.43 -4.64 -16.84
CA HIS A 39 18.10 -5.91 -16.56
C HIS A 39 17.24 -7.11 -16.19
N ASN A 40 16.07 -6.95 -15.55
CA ASN A 40 15.31 -8.15 -15.15
C ASN A 40 13.86 -7.87 -14.73
N GLN A 41 12.95 -7.92 -15.69
CA GLN A 41 11.52 -7.79 -15.45
C GLN A 41 10.95 -8.91 -14.55
N ALA A 42 11.52 -10.11 -14.63
CA ALA A 42 11.04 -11.24 -13.82
C ALA A 42 11.25 -10.99 -12.32
N THR A 43 12.40 -10.43 -11.94
CA THR A 43 12.68 -10.09 -10.53
C THR A 43 11.76 -8.98 -10.01
N ILE A 44 11.46 -7.98 -10.86
CA ILE A 44 10.51 -6.92 -10.52
C ILE A 44 9.14 -7.52 -10.24
N HIS A 45 8.66 -8.33 -11.19
CA HIS A 45 7.35 -8.97 -11.08
C HIS A 45 7.25 -9.83 -9.82
N GLU A 46 8.28 -10.61 -9.52
CA GLU A 46 8.34 -11.43 -8.32
C GLU A 46 8.28 -10.60 -7.04
N THR A 47 9.04 -9.52 -6.98
CA THR A 47 9.05 -8.60 -5.83
C THR A 47 7.70 -7.93 -5.65
N MET A 48 7.12 -7.42 -6.73
CA MET A 48 5.78 -6.80 -6.70
C MET A 48 4.72 -7.80 -6.23
N THR A 49 4.76 -9.03 -6.75
CA THR A 49 3.84 -10.09 -6.36
C THR A 49 3.95 -10.40 -4.86
N ARG A 50 5.16 -10.40 -4.33
CA ARG A 50 5.40 -10.63 -2.91
C ARG A 50 4.77 -9.55 -2.04
N PHE A 51 4.93 -8.29 -2.40
CA PHE A 51 4.31 -7.18 -1.70
C PHE A 51 2.78 -7.23 -1.80
N ASP A 52 2.26 -7.52 -2.98
CA ASP A 52 0.81 -7.67 -3.18
C ASP A 52 0.24 -8.77 -2.28
N ARG A 53 0.93 -9.90 -2.15
CA ARG A 53 0.51 -10.99 -1.26
C ARG A 53 0.52 -10.60 0.21
N MET A 54 1.50 -9.81 0.64
CA MET A 54 1.56 -9.30 2.01
C MET A 54 0.36 -8.39 2.29
N ILE A 55 0.05 -7.49 1.37
CA ILE A 55 -1.10 -6.58 1.50
C ILE A 55 -2.41 -7.38 1.46
N GLN A 56 -2.51 -8.37 0.59
CA GLN A 56 -3.68 -9.25 0.52
C GLN A 56 -3.93 -9.96 1.86
N ALA A 57 -2.88 -10.53 2.46
CA ALA A 57 -2.97 -11.16 3.76
C ALA A 57 -3.41 -10.18 4.83
N PHE A 58 -2.90 -8.96 4.80
CA PHE A 58 -3.26 -7.90 5.72
C PHE A 58 -4.74 -7.49 5.57
N VAL A 59 -5.20 -7.33 4.33
CA VAL A 59 -6.60 -7.02 4.02
C VAL A 59 -7.52 -8.11 4.56
N MET A 60 -7.19 -9.37 4.34
CA MET A 60 -7.98 -10.50 4.83
C MET A 60 -8.00 -10.59 6.36
N LEU A 61 -6.90 -10.22 7.00
CA LEU A 61 -6.82 -10.19 8.47
C LEU A 61 -7.69 -9.08 9.06
N MET A 62 -7.69 -7.90 8.42
CA MET A 62 -8.47 -6.75 8.87
C MET A 62 -9.97 -6.91 8.61
N MET A 63 -10.32 -7.62 7.54
CA MET A 63 -11.71 -7.72 7.06
C MET A 63 -12.09 -9.17 6.82
N PRO A 64 -12.18 -9.99 7.89
CA PRO A 64 -12.54 -11.40 7.72
C PRO A 64 -13.93 -11.60 7.12
N GLN A 65 -14.77 -10.57 7.15
CA GLN A 65 -16.12 -10.60 6.57
C GLN A 65 -16.15 -10.25 5.08
N ILE A 66 -15.01 -9.96 4.47
CA ILE A 66 -14.96 -9.62 3.05
C ILE A 66 -15.42 -10.82 2.22
N ASN A 67 -16.49 -10.61 1.43
CA ASN A 67 -17.08 -11.67 0.62
C ASN A 67 -16.79 -11.40 -0.87
N ARG A 68 -15.54 -11.62 -1.24
CA ARG A 68 -15.05 -11.45 -2.60
C ARG A 68 -14.13 -12.61 -2.97
N SER A 69 -13.98 -12.87 -4.26
CA SER A 69 -13.07 -13.90 -4.74
C SER A 69 -11.61 -13.54 -4.43
N GLU A 70 -10.76 -14.56 -4.34
CA GLU A 70 -9.32 -14.32 -4.15
C GLU A 70 -8.73 -13.43 -5.25
N ARG A 71 -9.23 -13.57 -6.47
CA ARG A 71 -8.80 -12.74 -7.61
C ARG A 71 -9.12 -11.28 -7.37
N GLU A 72 -10.34 -10.97 -6.91
CA GLU A 72 -10.74 -9.60 -6.62
C GLU A 72 -9.93 -9.01 -5.45
N ILE A 73 -9.73 -9.79 -4.39
CA ILE A 73 -8.93 -9.36 -3.24
C ILE A 73 -7.48 -9.10 -3.65
N SER A 74 -6.93 -9.93 -4.52
CA SER A 74 -5.58 -9.75 -5.06
C SER A 74 -5.46 -8.45 -5.85
N LEU A 75 -6.47 -8.11 -6.66
CA LEU A 75 -6.49 -6.85 -7.42
C LEU A 75 -6.60 -5.65 -6.49
N VAL A 76 -7.40 -5.73 -5.44
CA VAL A 76 -7.49 -4.67 -4.42
C VAL A 76 -6.13 -4.47 -3.74
N ALA A 77 -5.46 -5.56 -3.38
CA ALA A 77 -4.12 -5.48 -2.77
C ALA A 77 -3.11 -4.82 -3.70
N THR A 78 -3.14 -5.16 -4.99
CA THR A 78 -2.29 -4.52 -6.00
C THR A 78 -2.57 -3.02 -6.08
N GLY A 79 -3.84 -2.64 -6.07
CA GLY A 79 -4.24 -1.23 -6.07
C GLY A 79 -3.76 -0.47 -4.84
N LEU A 80 -3.91 -1.07 -3.66
CA LEU A 80 -3.43 -0.48 -2.40
C LEU A 80 -1.92 -0.30 -2.40
N ASN A 81 -1.20 -1.32 -2.86
CA ASN A 81 0.25 -1.25 -2.99
C ASN A 81 0.67 -0.12 -3.92
N GLY A 82 0.01 0.00 -5.08
CA GLY A 82 0.28 1.07 -6.03
C GLY A 82 0.00 2.45 -5.46
N TYR A 83 -1.10 2.59 -4.74
CA TYR A 83 -1.46 3.85 -4.10
C TYR A 83 -0.38 4.33 -3.11
N VAL A 84 0.01 3.47 -2.18
CA VAL A 84 1.01 3.82 -1.16
C VAL A 84 2.39 4.01 -1.78
N THR A 85 2.78 3.13 -2.70
CA THR A 85 4.07 3.19 -3.38
C THR A 85 4.21 4.49 -4.17
N GLN A 86 3.17 4.91 -4.89
CA GLN A 86 3.22 6.13 -5.67
C GLN A 86 3.39 7.37 -4.79
N ILE A 87 2.68 7.42 -3.66
CA ILE A 87 2.85 8.50 -2.69
C ILE A 87 4.27 8.50 -2.13
N ALA A 88 4.79 7.33 -1.76
CA ALA A 88 6.14 7.17 -1.22
C ALA A 88 7.21 7.64 -2.21
N ILE A 89 7.08 7.25 -3.48
CA ILE A 89 8.01 7.66 -4.55
C ILE A 89 8.05 9.17 -4.67
N ARG A 90 6.89 9.82 -4.75
CA ARG A 90 6.81 11.28 -4.86
C ARG A 90 7.42 11.98 -3.65
N TRP A 91 7.20 11.44 -2.48
CA TRP A 91 7.77 11.99 -1.25
C TRP A 91 9.30 11.90 -1.26
N VAL A 92 9.84 10.75 -1.62
CA VAL A 92 11.29 10.55 -1.73
C VAL A 92 11.91 11.47 -2.79
N VAL A 93 11.29 11.52 -3.99
CA VAL A 93 11.78 12.36 -5.11
C VAL A 93 11.78 13.83 -4.73
N SER A 94 10.79 14.30 -3.97
CA SER A 94 10.72 15.70 -3.53
C SER A 94 11.75 16.05 -2.46
N GLY A 95 12.48 15.08 -1.94
CA GLY A 95 13.38 15.29 -0.80
C GLY A 95 12.62 15.42 0.51
N PHE A 96 11.51 14.70 0.65
CA PHE A 96 10.67 14.68 1.85
C PHE A 96 10.09 16.06 2.19
N LYS A 97 9.66 16.80 1.15
CA LYS A 97 9.10 18.15 1.32
C LYS A 97 7.79 18.18 2.10
N GLN A 98 6.90 17.23 1.83
CA GLN A 98 5.65 17.14 2.59
C GLN A 98 5.95 16.64 4.01
N SER A 99 5.14 17.10 4.98
CA SER A 99 5.31 16.63 6.35
C SER A 99 4.96 15.14 6.46
N PHE A 100 5.56 14.49 7.45
CA PHE A 100 5.28 13.08 7.75
C PHE A 100 3.78 12.85 7.96
N GLU A 101 3.12 13.73 8.72
CA GLU A 101 1.70 13.60 9.04
C GLU A 101 0.82 13.79 7.80
N GLU A 102 1.18 14.67 6.88
CA GLU A 102 0.44 14.83 5.62
C GLU A 102 0.51 13.55 4.77
N VAL A 103 1.70 12.98 4.66
CA VAL A 103 1.91 11.75 3.89
C VAL A 103 1.20 10.56 4.55
N LEU A 104 1.29 10.47 5.87
CA LEU A 104 0.61 9.42 6.64
C LEU A 104 -0.90 9.50 6.47
N THR A 105 -1.47 10.69 6.64
CA THR A 105 -2.91 10.90 6.50
C THR A 105 -3.39 10.56 5.09
N SER A 106 -2.67 11.01 4.08
CA SER A 106 -3.00 10.72 2.67
C SER A 106 -2.91 9.23 2.35
N SER A 107 -1.92 8.54 2.92
CA SER A 107 -1.78 7.10 2.75
C SER A 107 -2.91 6.33 3.45
N ARG A 108 -3.36 6.83 4.60
CA ARG A 108 -4.37 6.18 5.43
C ARG A 108 -5.77 6.23 4.82
N ILE A 109 -6.08 7.25 4.05
CA ILE A 109 -7.42 7.49 3.48
C ILE A 109 -7.94 6.25 2.75
N VAL A 110 -7.14 5.66 1.88
CA VAL A 110 -7.60 4.53 1.06
C VAL A 110 -7.91 3.30 1.91
N PHE A 111 -7.13 3.05 2.95
CA PHE A 111 -7.36 1.90 3.85
C PHE A 111 -8.62 2.08 4.68
N ILE A 112 -8.86 3.29 5.19
CA ILE A 112 -10.07 3.59 5.97
C ILE A 112 -11.30 3.48 5.07
N SER A 113 -11.24 4.02 3.86
CA SER A 113 -12.32 3.92 2.88
C SER A 113 -12.65 2.48 2.54
N LEU A 114 -11.63 1.63 2.42
CA LEU A 114 -11.80 0.21 2.16
C LEU A 114 -12.51 -0.47 3.33
N LEU A 115 -12.09 -0.19 4.56
CA LEU A 115 -12.73 -0.73 5.75
C LEU A 115 -14.21 -0.35 5.82
N GLU A 116 -14.53 0.91 5.57
CA GLU A 116 -15.91 1.39 5.59
C GLU A 116 -16.75 0.73 4.49
N THR A 117 -16.20 0.59 3.28
CA THR A 117 -16.89 -0.03 2.17
C THR A 117 -17.30 -1.46 2.50
N PHE A 118 -16.43 -2.25 3.10
CA PHE A 118 -16.73 -3.65 3.40
C PHE A 118 -17.43 -3.86 4.74
N SER A 119 -17.42 -2.87 5.62
CA SER A 119 -18.12 -2.96 6.91
C SER A 119 -19.59 -2.54 6.82
N ASP A 120 -19.95 -1.70 5.85
CA ASP A 120 -21.33 -1.24 5.66
C ASP A 120 -22.00 -2.03 4.54
N PRO A 121 -23.06 -2.81 4.84
CA PRO A 121 -23.77 -3.57 3.83
C PRO A 121 -24.32 -2.73 2.68
N ASN A 122 -24.77 -1.50 2.96
CA ASN A 122 -25.32 -0.61 1.93
C ASN A 122 -24.23 -0.12 0.98
N THR A 123 -23.07 0.25 1.51
CA THR A 123 -21.95 0.67 0.70
C THR A 123 -21.39 -0.50 -0.09
N ARG A 124 -21.28 -1.67 0.52
CA ARG A 124 -20.79 -2.88 -0.12
C ARG A 124 -21.68 -3.29 -1.31
N ALA A 125 -22.98 -3.15 -1.18
CA ALA A 125 -23.94 -3.47 -2.24
C ALA A 125 -23.74 -2.64 -3.50
N LYS A 126 -23.20 -1.43 -3.36
CA LYS A 126 -22.93 -0.54 -4.50
C LYS A 126 -21.81 -1.04 -5.41
N LEU A 127 -20.99 -1.97 -4.95
CA LEU A 127 -19.88 -2.51 -5.74
C LEU A 127 -20.36 -3.32 -6.93
N ASP A 128 -21.58 -3.85 -6.88
CA ASP A 128 -22.12 -4.76 -7.88
C ASP A 128 -23.25 -4.13 -8.73
N VAL A 129 -23.34 -2.83 -8.72
CA VAL A 129 -24.35 -2.09 -9.48
C VAL A 129 -23.90 -1.78 -10.89
#